data_3e6a5bc7636c66f219647c150c83219d
#
_entry.id   3e6a5bc7636c66f219647c150c83219d
#
_cell.length_a   1.000
_cell.length_b   1.000
_cell.length_c   1.000
_cell.angle_alpha   90.00
_cell.angle_beta   90.00
_cell.angle_gamma   90.00
#
_symmetry.space_group_name_H-M   'P 1'
#
loop_
_entity.id
_entity.type
_entity.pdbx_description
1 polymer ?
#
loop_
_entity_poly.entity_id
_entity_poly.type
_entity_poly.pdbx_seq_one_letter_code
_entity_poly.pdbx_strand_id
1 'polypeptide(L)'
;MAIGAKSPPKPPKPKSPPLAPEQRTALSLVKRMTLRDQVAQLVVISAHGQVYSAKSSEYRKYRHLVRDVHVGGLTINNTSEYGLVRHADPHALAVFLNQMQKLAKTPLLVSSDFERGASMRVSGTALFPFSMAYGAANDIEGARFEGLTAAREARALGIQWIFAPVSDVNVNPENPVINLRSYGEDPEQVAKLVAAFIDGAHSDPNNRVLVTAKHFPGHGDVSSNSHVDLPQLTASRERLESVEFVPFRAAIAHGIDSIMTAHLTAPALEPEPIPATVSANVTRALRDELHFSDLIVTDAMDMKGLAAQFPAGEAAVRAVEAGADVLLMPPDPERAIHAIVSAVTSGRIPKSRIEQSAERIVAAKIRVGLMKKKLVDLDAIADSLDSQEAEASAQETSDRAVTLVKNENGLLPLARDAHPCVVVMREARASTAGLRMAQEVQARARGSRVVVVDSSLPLQALNAAVGDTGACSAIILATSVTASDTRTNMAMAGDLGAFATQLTQGPVPVALVSLGTPYLLGAFPHAAASVAVFSPTVPSEISAAKALFGEIPITGHLPVTIPGLAARGDGVQVPERPR
;
A
#
# COMPACT_ATOMS: atom_id res chain seq x y z
N MET A 1 -36.52 65.94 -7.61
CA MET A 1 -35.23 65.54 -8.17
C MET A 1 -34.62 64.49 -7.25
N ALA A 2 -34.62 63.21 -7.63
CA ALA A 2 -34.02 62.13 -6.87
C ALA A 2 -32.58 61.93 -7.36
N ILE A 3 -31.61 62.13 -6.49
CA ILE A 3 -30.19 61.94 -6.79
C ILE A 3 -29.91 60.46 -6.67
N GLY A 4 -29.66 59.77 -7.82
CA GLY A 4 -29.28 58.38 -7.87
C GLY A 4 -27.87 58.14 -7.27
N ALA A 5 -27.79 57.46 -6.16
CA ALA A 5 -26.53 57.01 -5.54
C ALA A 5 -25.90 55.93 -6.44
N LYS A 6 -24.72 56.20 -7.03
CA LYS A 6 -23.89 55.21 -7.71
C LYS A 6 -23.34 54.18 -6.69
N SER A 7 -23.58 52.90 -6.93
CA SER A 7 -22.99 51.81 -6.16
C SER A 7 -21.45 51.93 -6.16
N PRO A 8 -20.79 51.65 -5.03
CA PRO A 8 -19.33 51.70 -4.94
C PRO A 8 -18.70 50.65 -5.86
N PRO A 9 -17.51 50.92 -6.45
CA PRO A 9 -16.81 49.98 -7.32
C PRO A 9 -16.44 48.72 -6.56
N LYS A 10 -16.66 47.53 -7.17
CA LYS A 10 -16.24 46.23 -6.65
C LYS A 10 -14.72 46.28 -6.36
N PRO A 11 -14.26 45.78 -5.19
CA PRO A 11 -12.85 45.68 -4.93
C PRO A 11 -12.15 44.85 -6.00
N PRO A 12 -10.90 45.21 -6.36
CA PRO A 12 -10.15 44.46 -7.37
C PRO A 12 -9.94 43.02 -6.86
N LYS A 13 -10.18 42.02 -7.73
CA LYS A 13 -9.89 40.62 -7.42
C LYS A 13 -8.41 40.51 -7.02
N PRO A 14 -8.07 39.81 -5.93
CA PRO A 14 -6.70 39.58 -5.56
C PRO A 14 -5.95 38.96 -6.73
N LYS A 15 -4.79 39.50 -7.08
CA LYS A 15 -3.92 38.95 -8.12
C LYS A 15 -3.46 37.58 -7.65
N SER A 16 -3.71 36.55 -8.44
CA SER A 16 -3.16 35.21 -8.19
C SER A 16 -1.65 35.29 -8.03
N PRO A 17 -1.05 34.56 -7.08
CA PRO A 17 0.39 34.51 -6.93
C PRO A 17 1.05 34.08 -8.25
N PRO A 18 2.29 34.54 -8.55
CA PRO A 18 2.99 34.16 -9.75
C PRO A 18 3.22 32.64 -9.78
N LEU A 19 2.99 32.00 -10.94
CA LEU A 19 3.23 30.58 -11.14
C LEU A 19 4.67 30.21 -10.80
N ALA A 20 4.89 29.05 -10.16
CA ALA A 20 6.21 28.49 -9.93
C ALA A 20 6.96 28.24 -11.25
N PRO A 21 8.31 28.22 -11.27
CA PRO A 21 9.09 28.03 -12.50
C PRO A 21 8.71 26.77 -13.28
N GLU A 22 8.50 25.65 -12.57
CA GLU A 22 8.06 24.38 -13.18
C GLU A 22 6.67 24.50 -13.82
N GLN A 23 5.72 25.20 -13.20
CA GLN A 23 4.39 25.42 -13.73
C GLN A 23 4.41 26.27 -15.01
N ARG A 24 5.24 27.32 -15.05
CA ARG A 24 5.42 28.14 -16.27
C ARG A 24 5.99 27.32 -17.42
N THR A 25 6.97 26.47 -17.12
CA THR A 25 7.59 25.59 -18.12
C THR A 25 6.59 24.55 -18.61
N ALA A 26 5.83 23.92 -17.69
CA ALA A 26 4.79 22.95 -18.03
C ALA A 26 3.72 23.55 -18.94
N LEU A 27 3.20 24.75 -18.61
CA LEU A 27 2.23 25.47 -19.42
C LEU A 27 2.74 25.70 -20.85
N SER A 28 4.01 26.09 -20.99
CA SER A 28 4.63 26.30 -22.33
C SER A 28 4.71 25.00 -23.14
N LEU A 29 5.03 23.87 -22.48
CA LEU A 29 5.12 22.56 -23.13
C LEU A 29 3.73 22.05 -23.54
N VAL A 30 2.75 22.14 -22.64
CA VAL A 30 1.37 21.67 -22.87
C VAL A 30 0.69 22.43 -24.02
N LYS A 31 0.91 23.75 -24.14
CA LYS A 31 0.39 24.56 -25.27
C LYS A 31 0.87 24.11 -26.65
N ARG A 32 1.99 23.37 -26.72
CA ARG A 32 2.53 22.82 -27.98
C ARG A 32 2.00 21.41 -28.28
N MET A 33 1.31 20.77 -27.34
CA MET A 33 0.72 19.45 -27.53
C MET A 33 -0.61 19.54 -28.27
N THR A 34 -0.90 18.54 -29.11
CA THR A 34 -2.25 18.35 -29.62
C THR A 34 -3.21 17.96 -28.48
N LEU A 35 -4.52 18.14 -28.65
CA LEU A 35 -5.50 17.70 -27.67
C LEU A 35 -5.33 16.21 -27.34
N ARG A 36 -5.11 15.37 -28.38
CA ARG A 36 -4.87 13.93 -28.19
C ARG A 36 -3.63 13.66 -27.35
N ASP A 37 -2.53 14.38 -27.60
CA ASP A 37 -1.30 14.23 -26.79
C ASP A 37 -1.52 14.71 -25.33
N GLN A 38 -2.27 15.81 -25.13
CA GLN A 38 -2.63 16.28 -23.78
C GLN A 38 -3.44 15.22 -23.02
N VAL A 39 -4.47 14.64 -23.65
CA VAL A 39 -5.29 13.57 -23.07
C VAL A 39 -4.46 12.31 -22.81
N ALA A 40 -3.55 11.94 -23.73
CA ALA A 40 -2.69 10.77 -23.55
C ALA A 40 -1.76 10.91 -22.32
N GLN A 41 -1.37 12.14 -21.94
CA GLN A 41 -0.57 12.35 -20.71
C GLN A 41 -1.32 11.97 -19.42
N LEU A 42 -2.66 11.97 -19.44
CA LEU A 42 -3.48 11.59 -18.28
C LEU A 42 -3.49 10.07 -18.04
N VAL A 43 -3.05 9.27 -19.03
CA VAL A 43 -3.16 7.80 -19.00
C VAL A 43 -1.86 7.15 -18.54
N VAL A 44 -1.95 6.34 -17.48
CA VAL A 44 -0.86 5.49 -16.94
C VAL A 44 -1.26 4.02 -17.12
N ILE A 45 -0.43 3.25 -17.81
CA ILE A 45 -0.71 1.84 -18.13
C ILE A 45 0.12 0.88 -17.28
N SER A 46 -0.40 -0.35 -17.07
CA SER A 46 0.32 -1.40 -16.34
C SER A 46 1.48 -1.98 -17.16
N ALA A 47 2.60 -2.26 -16.48
CA ALA A 47 3.74 -2.99 -17.01
C ALA A 47 4.36 -3.89 -15.92
N HIS A 48 5.04 -4.97 -16.32
CA HIS A 48 5.56 -5.97 -15.38
C HIS A 48 7.10 -5.93 -15.19
N GLY A 49 7.78 -4.95 -15.76
CA GLY A 49 9.20 -4.74 -15.52
C GLY A 49 10.13 -5.89 -15.95
N GLN A 50 9.76 -6.60 -17.02
CA GLN A 50 10.55 -7.72 -17.57
C GLN A 50 11.27 -7.30 -18.85
N VAL A 51 12.38 -7.96 -19.18
CA VAL A 51 13.01 -7.83 -20.50
C VAL A 51 12.22 -8.63 -21.51
N TYR A 52 11.66 -7.96 -22.49
CA TYR A 52 10.90 -8.58 -23.55
C TYR A 52 11.72 -8.65 -24.85
N SER A 53 11.58 -9.77 -25.58
CA SER A 53 12.08 -9.84 -26.95
C SER A 53 11.40 -8.75 -27.80
N ALA A 54 12.16 -8.03 -28.62
CA ALA A 54 11.60 -7.05 -29.56
C ALA A 54 10.57 -7.63 -30.55
N LYS A 55 10.52 -8.98 -30.68
CA LYS A 55 9.58 -9.72 -31.53
C LYS A 55 8.33 -10.18 -30.76
N SER A 56 8.29 -10.07 -29.42
CA SER A 56 7.13 -10.48 -28.62
C SER A 56 5.93 -9.57 -28.83
N SER A 57 4.74 -10.08 -28.55
CA SER A 57 3.48 -9.33 -28.58
C SER A 57 3.48 -8.23 -27.52
N GLU A 58 4.00 -8.56 -26.34
CA GLU A 58 4.09 -7.66 -25.18
C GLU A 58 4.98 -6.46 -25.49
N TYR A 59 6.18 -6.67 -26.03
CA TYR A 59 7.06 -5.56 -26.43
C TYR A 59 6.41 -4.66 -27.48
N ARG A 60 5.76 -5.26 -28.49
CA ARG A 60 5.05 -4.48 -29.54
C ARG A 60 3.90 -3.67 -28.96
N LYS A 61 3.15 -4.23 -27.98
CA LYS A 61 2.09 -3.52 -27.26
C LYS A 61 2.66 -2.29 -26.52
N TYR A 62 3.69 -2.47 -25.68
CA TYR A 62 4.30 -1.34 -24.96
C TYR A 62 4.90 -0.30 -25.90
N ARG A 63 5.63 -0.75 -26.92
CA ARG A 63 6.19 0.14 -27.93
C ARG A 63 5.10 0.97 -28.62
N HIS A 64 3.98 0.37 -28.99
CA HIS A 64 2.84 1.08 -29.60
C HIS A 64 2.26 2.09 -28.63
N LEU A 65 1.91 1.71 -27.41
CA LEU A 65 1.30 2.60 -26.43
C LEU A 65 2.22 3.79 -26.05
N VAL A 66 3.53 3.55 -25.96
CA VAL A 66 4.50 4.59 -25.62
C VAL A 66 4.84 5.50 -26.81
N ARG A 67 5.15 4.90 -27.98
CA ARG A 67 5.70 5.63 -29.12
C ARG A 67 4.61 6.24 -30.02
N ASP A 68 3.49 5.53 -30.19
CA ASP A 68 2.46 5.89 -31.19
C ASP A 68 1.20 6.49 -30.51
N VAL A 69 0.85 6.01 -29.32
CA VAL A 69 -0.28 6.53 -28.53
C VAL A 69 0.16 7.68 -27.60
N HIS A 70 1.42 7.71 -27.16
CA HIS A 70 2.04 8.73 -26.31
C HIS A 70 1.49 8.75 -24.87
N VAL A 71 1.18 7.59 -24.27
CA VAL A 71 0.70 7.51 -22.88
C VAL A 71 1.62 8.25 -21.90
N GLY A 72 1.05 8.82 -20.84
CA GLY A 72 1.74 9.68 -19.89
C GLY A 72 2.69 8.95 -18.96
N GLY A 73 2.43 7.69 -18.66
CA GLY A 73 3.24 6.92 -17.70
C GLY A 73 3.03 5.42 -17.75
N LEU A 74 3.82 4.73 -16.93
CA LEU A 74 3.74 3.30 -16.66
C LEU A 74 3.59 3.08 -15.15
N THR A 75 2.83 2.08 -14.74
CA THR A 75 2.86 1.57 -13.36
C THR A 75 3.39 0.15 -13.35
N ILE A 76 4.36 -0.12 -12.47
CA ILE A 76 5.00 -1.42 -12.38
C ILE A 76 4.24 -2.29 -11.40
N ASN A 77 3.71 -3.39 -11.91
CA ASN A 77 2.98 -4.42 -11.17
C ASN A 77 3.67 -5.77 -11.27
N ASN A 78 3.40 -6.65 -10.31
CA ASN A 78 3.86 -8.03 -10.35
C ASN A 78 2.96 -8.87 -11.26
N THR A 79 3.54 -9.94 -11.80
CA THR A 79 2.76 -11.04 -12.37
C THR A 79 2.55 -12.12 -11.32
N SER A 80 1.45 -12.87 -11.45
CA SER A 80 1.24 -14.09 -10.68
C SER A 80 1.37 -15.31 -11.61
N GLU A 81 2.21 -16.25 -11.24
CA GLU A 81 2.42 -17.48 -11.98
C GLU A 81 2.28 -18.65 -11.02
N TYR A 82 1.35 -19.56 -11.29
CA TYR A 82 1.03 -20.70 -10.40
C TYR A 82 0.72 -20.30 -8.95
N GLY A 83 0.06 -19.15 -8.76
CA GLY A 83 -0.26 -18.61 -7.43
C GLY A 83 0.92 -17.97 -6.69
N LEU A 84 2.08 -17.84 -7.34
CA LEU A 84 3.26 -17.15 -6.82
C LEU A 84 3.37 -15.76 -7.43
N VAL A 85 3.59 -14.76 -6.58
CA VAL A 85 3.93 -13.42 -7.02
C VAL A 85 5.36 -13.42 -7.57
N ARG A 86 5.53 -12.96 -8.80
CA ARG A 86 6.82 -12.79 -9.46
C ARG A 86 7.27 -11.35 -9.32
N HIS A 87 8.26 -11.11 -8.47
CA HIS A 87 8.91 -9.81 -8.37
C HIS A 87 9.77 -9.53 -9.60
N ALA A 88 9.84 -8.26 -10.00
CA ALA A 88 10.75 -7.85 -11.07
C ALA A 88 12.21 -8.00 -10.61
N ASP A 89 13.08 -8.42 -11.52
CA ASP A 89 14.52 -8.28 -11.34
C ASP A 89 14.90 -6.80 -11.53
N PRO A 90 15.69 -6.19 -10.62
CA PRO A 90 15.98 -4.76 -10.65
C PRO A 90 16.67 -4.31 -11.94
N HIS A 91 17.61 -5.10 -12.45
CA HIS A 91 18.34 -4.77 -13.67
C HIS A 91 17.46 -4.91 -14.92
N ALA A 92 16.69 -6.00 -15.00
CA ALA A 92 15.72 -6.23 -16.08
C ALA A 92 14.66 -5.11 -16.14
N LEU A 93 14.15 -4.68 -14.97
CA LEU A 93 13.22 -3.57 -14.86
C LEU A 93 13.84 -2.27 -15.41
N ALA A 94 15.03 -1.91 -14.95
CA ALA A 94 15.70 -0.68 -15.38
C ALA A 94 16.03 -0.69 -16.88
N VAL A 95 16.46 -1.82 -17.43
CA VAL A 95 16.67 -2.00 -18.88
C VAL A 95 15.38 -1.77 -19.64
N PHE A 96 14.27 -2.38 -19.21
CA PHE A 96 12.95 -2.20 -19.82
C PHE A 96 12.51 -0.73 -19.76
N LEU A 97 12.61 -0.09 -18.61
CA LEU A 97 12.22 1.31 -18.43
C LEU A 97 13.07 2.24 -19.30
N ASN A 98 14.40 2.02 -19.37
CA ASN A 98 15.28 2.77 -20.25
C ASN A 98 14.89 2.64 -21.73
N GLN A 99 14.47 1.44 -22.17
CA GLN A 99 13.98 1.22 -23.53
C GLN A 99 12.69 2.03 -23.78
N MET A 100 11.72 1.99 -22.86
CA MET A 100 10.47 2.75 -23.00
C MET A 100 10.69 4.25 -22.94
N GLN A 101 11.55 4.73 -22.06
CA GLN A 101 11.92 6.16 -21.99
C GLN A 101 12.59 6.68 -23.27
N LYS A 102 13.39 5.85 -23.97
CA LYS A 102 13.97 6.23 -25.26
C LYS A 102 12.93 6.38 -26.36
N LEU A 103 11.86 5.58 -26.32
CA LEU A 103 10.76 5.62 -27.30
C LEU A 103 9.77 6.77 -27.03
N ALA A 104 9.66 7.20 -25.79
CA ALA A 104 8.69 8.20 -25.37
C ALA A 104 8.96 9.59 -25.94
N LYS A 105 7.93 10.21 -26.56
CA LYS A 105 7.93 11.59 -27.05
C LYS A 105 8.04 12.60 -25.89
N THR A 106 7.24 12.39 -24.85
CA THR A 106 7.33 13.09 -23.56
C THR A 106 7.81 12.06 -22.54
N PRO A 107 8.78 12.35 -21.65
CA PRO A 107 9.22 11.38 -20.66
C PRO A 107 8.08 10.75 -19.90
N LEU A 108 8.12 9.42 -19.71
CA LEU A 108 7.12 8.68 -18.97
C LEU A 108 7.26 8.93 -17.47
N LEU A 109 6.15 9.17 -16.78
CA LEU A 109 6.09 9.13 -15.33
C LEU A 109 5.89 7.68 -14.90
N VAL A 110 6.90 7.06 -14.32
CA VAL A 110 6.84 5.65 -13.89
C VAL A 110 6.46 5.58 -12.43
N SER A 111 5.45 4.79 -12.12
CA SER A 111 4.91 4.58 -10.77
C SER A 111 4.95 3.12 -10.32
N SER A 112 4.82 2.90 -9.02
CA SER A 112 4.63 1.57 -8.43
C SER A 112 4.09 1.67 -7.00
N ASP A 113 3.46 0.58 -6.51
CA ASP A 113 3.07 0.45 -5.11
C ASP A 113 4.27 0.05 -4.26
N PHE A 114 4.73 0.95 -3.42
CA PHE A 114 5.83 0.74 -2.47
C PHE A 114 5.37 0.99 -1.04
N GLU A 115 4.23 0.40 -0.65
CA GLU A 115 3.62 0.55 0.67
C GLU A 115 4.49 0.00 1.82
N ARG A 116 5.45 -0.83 1.50
CA ARG A 116 6.49 -1.38 2.39
C ARG A 116 7.84 -1.46 1.65
N GLY A 117 8.20 -0.36 1.01
CA GLY A 117 9.41 -0.26 0.19
C GLY A 117 9.32 -0.97 -1.16
N ALA A 118 10.42 -0.92 -1.90
CA ALA A 118 10.51 -1.48 -3.24
C ALA A 118 10.34 -3.01 -3.28
N SER A 119 10.62 -3.70 -2.17
CA SER A 119 10.49 -5.17 -2.04
C SER A 119 9.07 -5.69 -2.29
N MET A 120 8.08 -4.83 -2.25
CA MET A 120 6.71 -5.18 -2.65
C MET A 120 6.62 -5.58 -4.13
N ARG A 121 7.51 -5.07 -4.98
CA ARG A 121 7.48 -5.25 -6.44
C ARG A 121 8.78 -5.77 -7.04
N VAL A 122 9.91 -5.48 -6.43
CA VAL A 122 11.23 -5.74 -6.98
C VAL A 122 12.05 -6.58 -6.00
N SER A 123 12.72 -7.64 -6.48
CA SER A 123 13.59 -8.48 -5.67
C SER A 123 14.92 -7.79 -5.37
N GLY A 124 15.60 -8.21 -4.29
CA GLY A 124 16.92 -7.65 -3.93
C GLY A 124 16.86 -6.18 -3.49
N THR A 125 15.81 -5.80 -2.80
CA THR A 125 15.59 -4.49 -2.19
C THR A 125 15.23 -4.66 -0.71
N ALA A 126 15.30 -3.60 0.08
CA ALA A 126 15.09 -3.64 1.51
C ALA A 126 13.70 -4.19 1.92
N LEU A 127 13.68 -5.13 2.87
CA LEU A 127 12.48 -5.85 3.31
C LEU A 127 11.87 -5.18 4.55
N PHE A 128 11.09 -4.15 4.36
CA PHE A 128 10.35 -3.49 5.45
C PHE A 128 9.10 -4.28 5.88
N PRO A 129 8.70 -4.20 7.18
CA PRO A 129 7.45 -4.77 7.65
C PRO A 129 6.24 -4.00 7.09
N PHE A 130 5.04 -4.56 7.25
CA PHE A 130 3.80 -3.83 6.92
C PHE A 130 3.60 -2.62 7.82
N SER A 131 2.84 -1.63 7.34
CA SER A 131 2.59 -0.35 8.02
C SER A 131 2.08 -0.50 9.45
N MET A 132 1.26 -1.53 9.72
CA MET A 132 0.73 -1.79 11.08
C MET A 132 1.83 -2.10 12.11
N ALA A 133 2.99 -2.63 11.70
CA ALA A 133 4.13 -2.84 12.59
C ALA A 133 4.71 -1.52 13.11
N TYR A 134 4.76 -0.48 12.27
CA TYR A 134 5.17 0.87 12.72
C TYR A 134 4.18 1.47 13.72
N GLY A 135 2.88 1.20 13.52
CA GLY A 135 1.84 1.57 14.49
C GLY A 135 2.04 0.89 15.83
N ALA A 136 2.33 -0.41 15.85
CA ALA A 136 2.57 -1.20 17.04
C ALA A 136 3.85 -0.78 17.78
N ALA A 137 4.91 -0.45 17.05
CA ALA A 137 6.18 0.04 17.59
C ALA A 137 6.12 1.54 17.96
N ASN A 138 5.10 2.27 17.52
CA ASN A 138 5.04 3.75 17.52
C ASN A 138 6.33 4.36 16.95
N ASP A 139 6.79 3.83 15.80
CA ASP A 139 8.11 4.12 15.23
C ASP A 139 8.05 5.18 14.13
N ILE A 140 8.00 6.44 14.55
CA ILE A 140 7.95 7.60 13.65
C ILE A 140 9.22 7.73 12.80
N GLU A 141 10.40 7.52 13.41
CA GLU A 141 11.67 7.63 12.70
C GLU A 141 11.90 6.45 11.76
N GLY A 142 11.44 5.24 12.12
CA GLY A 142 11.43 4.10 11.22
C GLY A 142 10.57 4.35 9.98
N ALA A 143 9.36 4.91 10.14
CA ALA A 143 8.49 5.28 9.01
C ALA A 143 9.13 6.37 8.13
N ARG A 144 9.82 7.35 8.72
CA ARG A 144 10.59 8.37 7.99
C ARG A 144 11.71 7.73 7.17
N PHE A 145 12.44 6.81 7.79
CA PHE A 145 13.56 6.13 7.14
C PHE A 145 13.10 5.18 6.02
N GLU A 146 11.96 4.50 6.21
CA GLU A 146 11.32 3.72 5.14
C GLU A 146 11.00 4.61 3.93
N GLY A 147 10.38 5.77 4.15
CA GLY A 147 10.07 6.74 3.08
C GLY A 147 11.32 7.18 2.31
N LEU A 148 12.42 7.50 3.01
CA LEU A 148 13.71 7.86 2.41
C LEU A 148 14.27 6.71 1.57
N THR A 149 14.26 5.48 2.11
CA THR A 149 14.78 4.30 1.42
C THR A 149 13.93 3.96 0.20
N ALA A 150 12.61 3.98 0.34
CA ALA A 150 11.69 3.76 -0.78
C ALA A 150 11.93 4.75 -1.93
N ALA A 151 12.20 6.02 -1.62
CA ALA A 151 12.52 7.03 -2.63
C ALA A 151 13.87 6.75 -3.32
N ARG A 152 14.93 6.42 -2.57
CA ARG A 152 16.25 6.08 -3.10
C ARG A 152 16.21 4.87 -4.03
N GLU A 153 15.61 3.77 -3.55
CA GLU A 153 15.47 2.55 -4.33
C GLU A 153 14.59 2.76 -5.57
N ALA A 154 13.46 3.48 -5.44
CA ALA A 154 12.62 3.84 -6.58
C ALA A 154 13.41 4.58 -7.66
N ARG A 155 14.19 5.58 -7.29
CA ARG A 155 15.01 6.38 -8.23
C ARG A 155 16.08 5.55 -8.91
N ALA A 156 16.75 4.67 -8.17
CA ALA A 156 17.75 3.74 -8.72
C ALA A 156 17.14 2.79 -9.76
N LEU A 157 15.89 2.38 -9.55
CA LEU A 157 15.14 1.49 -10.44
C LEU A 157 14.48 2.21 -11.63
N GLY A 158 14.46 3.55 -11.66
CA GLY A 158 13.81 4.34 -12.70
C GLY A 158 12.31 4.58 -12.45
N ILE A 159 11.88 4.51 -11.20
CA ILE A 159 10.54 4.85 -10.72
C ILE A 159 10.60 6.24 -10.10
N GLN A 160 9.65 7.12 -10.44
CA GLN A 160 9.61 8.50 -9.97
C GLN A 160 8.37 8.81 -9.14
N TRP A 161 7.45 7.87 -9.03
CA TRP A 161 6.18 8.05 -8.33
C TRP A 161 5.83 6.79 -7.56
N ILE A 162 5.69 6.89 -6.25
CA ILE A 162 5.31 5.77 -5.38
C ILE A 162 3.88 5.94 -4.86
N PHE A 163 3.09 4.87 -4.93
CA PHE A 163 1.73 4.82 -4.40
C PHE A 163 1.77 4.39 -2.93
N ALA A 164 2.34 5.25 -2.13
CA ALA A 164 2.47 5.19 -0.67
C ALA A 164 2.59 6.64 -0.12
N PRO A 165 2.22 6.87 1.15
CA PRO A 165 1.76 5.92 2.16
C PRO A 165 0.26 5.61 2.07
N VAL A 166 -0.15 4.45 2.61
CA VAL A 166 -1.57 4.17 2.88
C VAL A 166 -2.02 5.05 4.04
N SER A 167 -3.04 5.88 3.79
CA SER A 167 -3.56 6.87 4.73
C SER A 167 -4.93 6.50 5.30
N ASP A 168 -5.36 5.26 5.05
CA ASP A 168 -6.61 4.71 5.58
C ASP A 168 -6.47 4.42 7.07
N VAL A 169 -7.50 4.73 7.86
CA VAL A 169 -7.60 4.42 9.29
C VAL A 169 -8.37 3.11 9.44
N ASN A 170 -7.73 2.02 9.87
CA ASN A 170 -8.34 0.68 9.88
C ASN A 170 -9.17 0.45 11.13
N VAL A 171 -10.39 0.94 11.15
CA VAL A 171 -11.33 0.80 12.28
C VAL A 171 -12.22 -0.44 12.19
N ASN A 172 -12.27 -1.10 11.03
CA ASN A 172 -13.05 -2.31 10.83
C ASN A 172 -12.14 -3.55 10.82
N PRO A 173 -12.23 -4.43 11.84
CA PRO A 173 -11.43 -5.64 11.92
C PRO A 173 -11.71 -6.63 10.78
N GLU A 174 -12.88 -6.57 10.15
CA GLU A 174 -13.26 -7.44 9.04
C GLU A 174 -12.79 -6.93 7.67
N ASN A 175 -12.12 -5.78 7.62
CA ASN A 175 -11.64 -5.20 6.36
C ASN A 175 -10.63 -6.14 5.66
N PRO A 176 -10.96 -6.69 4.47
CA PRO A 176 -10.10 -7.67 3.80
C PRO A 176 -9.04 -7.03 2.90
N VAL A 177 -9.05 -5.70 2.73
CA VAL A 177 -8.20 -4.95 1.78
C VAL A 177 -7.15 -4.11 2.48
N ILE A 178 -7.53 -3.34 3.49
CA ILE A 178 -6.63 -2.42 4.20
C ILE A 178 -5.88 -3.15 5.29
N ASN A 179 -6.51 -3.49 6.41
CA ASN A 179 -5.92 -4.31 7.47
C ASN A 179 -4.47 -3.90 7.80
N LEU A 180 -3.49 -4.81 7.62
CA LEU A 180 -2.06 -4.58 7.87
C LEU A 180 -1.43 -3.43 7.06
N ARG A 181 -2.05 -3.01 5.96
CA ARG A 181 -1.57 -1.91 5.12
C ARG A 181 -1.75 -0.54 5.79
N SER A 182 -2.69 -0.42 6.74
CA SER A 182 -2.83 0.76 7.60
C SER A 182 -1.86 0.73 8.77
N TYR A 183 -1.50 1.91 9.28
CA TYR A 183 -0.72 2.06 10.51
C TYR A 183 -1.53 1.74 11.79
N GLY A 184 -2.88 1.70 11.72
CA GLY A 184 -3.75 1.36 12.85
C GLY A 184 -5.15 1.98 12.78
N GLU A 185 -5.85 2.00 13.94
CA GLU A 185 -7.21 2.55 14.06
C GLU A 185 -7.26 3.97 14.67
N ASP A 186 -6.13 4.51 15.13
CA ASP A 186 -6.05 5.87 15.67
C ASP A 186 -5.72 6.87 14.57
N PRO A 187 -6.64 7.78 14.21
CA PRO A 187 -6.42 8.72 13.12
C PRO A 187 -5.22 9.65 13.35
N GLU A 188 -4.94 10.05 14.58
CA GLU A 188 -3.82 10.93 14.92
C GLU A 188 -2.47 10.21 14.83
N GLN A 189 -2.41 8.94 15.25
CA GLN A 189 -1.21 8.13 15.10
C GLN A 189 -0.95 7.80 13.62
N VAL A 190 -1.98 7.41 12.86
CA VAL A 190 -1.89 7.21 11.42
C VAL A 190 -1.39 8.48 10.73
N ALA A 191 -1.93 9.65 11.08
CA ALA A 191 -1.51 10.93 10.52
C ALA A 191 -0.03 11.23 10.76
N LYS A 192 0.49 10.98 11.97
CA LYS A 192 1.92 11.18 12.32
C LYS A 192 2.84 10.27 11.48
N LEU A 193 2.48 9.00 11.33
CA LEU A 193 3.27 8.02 10.58
C LEU A 193 3.21 8.30 9.07
N VAL A 194 2.05 8.67 8.54
CA VAL A 194 1.87 9.16 7.16
C VAL A 194 2.76 10.38 6.89
N ALA A 195 2.74 11.38 7.77
CA ALA A 195 3.56 12.58 7.65
C ALA A 195 5.06 12.25 7.68
N ALA A 196 5.48 11.36 8.59
CA ALA A 196 6.89 10.94 8.69
C ALA A 196 7.38 10.25 7.42
N PHE A 197 6.58 9.33 6.85
CA PHE A 197 6.90 8.68 5.57
C PHE A 197 7.07 9.71 4.44
N ILE A 198 6.15 10.67 4.31
CA ILE A 198 6.20 11.74 3.29
C ILE A 198 7.47 12.57 3.46
N ASP A 199 7.75 13.04 4.69
CA ASP A 199 8.95 13.81 4.99
C ASP A 199 10.22 13.03 4.63
N GLY A 200 10.27 11.73 4.95
CA GLY A 200 11.37 10.86 4.59
C GLY A 200 11.57 10.75 3.08
N ALA A 201 10.51 10.46 2.35
CA ALA A 201 10.56 10.33 0.89
C ALA A 201 10.97 11.64 0.17
N HIS A 202 10.73 12.79 0.79
CA HIS A 202 11.10 14.10 0.26
C HIS A 202 12.45 14.63 0.79
N SER A 203 13.06 13.97 1.78
CA SER A 203 14.24 14.51 2.49
C SER A 203 15.51 14.56 1.63
N ASP A 204 15.63 13.72 0.59
CA ASP A 204 16.78 13.70 -0.32
C ASP A 204 16.42 14.35 -1.67
N PRO A 205 16.89 15.60 -1.94
CA PRO A 205 16.56 16.30 -3.19
C PRO A 205 17.06 15.58 -4.45
N ASN A 206 18.12 14.76 -4.34
CA ASN A 206 18.69 14.03 -5.48
C ASN A 206 17.86 12.82 -5.85
N ASN A 207 17.16 12.25 -4.86
CA ASN A 207 16.33 11.07 -5.01
C ASN A 207 14.83 11.36 -4.81
N ARG A 208 14.40 12.63 -4.96
CA ARG A 208 12.99 13.00 -4.82
C ARG A 208 12.10 12.20 -5.76
N VAL A 209 11.04 11.62 -5.20
CA VAL A 209 9.92 10.99 -5.90
C VAL A 209 8.62 11.75 -5.62
N LEU A 210 7.57 11.48 -6.39
CA LEU A 210 6.21 11.83 -6.01
C LEU A 210 5.68 10.75 -5.07
N VAL A 211 4.93 11.15 -4.06
CA VAL A 211 4.26 10.26 -3.09
C VAL A 211 2.74 10.43 -3.14
N THR A 212 2.00 9.38 -2.77
CA THR A 212 0.54 9.32 -2.91
C THR A 212 -0.13 8.88 -1.63
N ALA A 213 -0.94 9.74 -1.04
CA ALA A 213 -1.84 9.34 0.04
C ALA A 213 -3.06 8.58 -0.53
N LYS A 214 -3.43 7.43 0.05
CA LYS A 214 -4.51 6.57 -0.47
C LYS A 214 -5.22 5.83 0.66
N HIS A 215 -6.51 5.53 0.49
CA HIS A 215 -7.41 5.72 -0.64
C HIS A 215 -8.54 6.69 -0.26
N PHE A 216 -8.56 7.88 -0.79
CA PHE A 216 -9.57 8.89 -0.44
C PHE A 216 -10.98 8.49 -0.91
N PRO A 217 -12.05 8.66 -0.11
CA PRO A 217 -12.15 9.40 1.16
C PRO A 217 -11.81 8.60 2.42
N GLY A 218 -11.27 7.40 2.34
CA GLY A 218 -10.94 6.48 3.42
C GLY A 218 -11.54 5.11 3.16
N HIS A 219 -10.70 4.07 3.13
CA HIS A 219 -11.10 2.68 2.82
C HIS A 219 -11.05 1.77 4.06
N GLY A 220 -10.70 2.32 5.25
CA GLY A 220 -10.41 1.50 6.43
C GLY A 220 -11.64 0.99 7.18
N ASP A 221 -12.84 1.53 6.93
CA ASP A 221 -14.10 1.17 7.61
C ASP A 221 -15.05 0.29 6.76
N VAL A 222 -14.61 -0.16 5.58
CA VAL A 222 -15.46 -1.03 4.74
C VAL A 222 -15.21 -2.52 5.02
N SER A 223 -16.25 -3.35 4.81
CA SER A 223 -16.21 -4.81 5.02
C SER A 223 -16.09 -5.62 3.75
N SER A 224 -16.06 -4.97 2.57
CA SER A 224 -15.94 -5.65 1.28
C SER A 224 -14.74 -5.15 0.48
N ASN A 225 -14.32 -5.96 -0.49
CA ASN A 225 -13.10 -5.74 -1.27
C ASN A 225 -13.42 -5.01 -2.59
N SER A 226 -12.86 -3.82 -2.79
CA SER A 226 -13.05 -3.01 -4.00
C SER A 226 -12.50 -3.65 -5.29
N HIS A 227 -11.62 -4.64 -5.19
CA HIS A 227 -11.17 -5.44 -6.34
C HIS A 227 -12.25 -6.43 -6.83
N VAL A 228 -13.22 -6.77 -5.96
CA VAL A 228 -14.24 -7.79 -6.23
C VAL A 228 -15.63 -7.19 -6.37
N ASP A 229 -15.94 -6.15 -5.58
CA ASP A 229 -17.27 -5.52 -5.46
C ASP A 229 -17.14 -3.99 -5.32
N LEU A 230 -18.26 -3.29 -5.18
CA LEU A 230 -18.31 -1.86 -4.88
C LEU A 230 -18.64 -1.65 -3.38
N PRO A 231 -17.61 -1.42 -2.53
CA PRO A 231 -17.83 -1.20 -1.09
C PRO A 231 -18.61 0.08 -0.81
N GLN A 232 -19.24 0.13 0.35
CA GLN A 232 -19.91 1.32 0.85
C GLN A 232 -19.27 1.81 2.16
N LEU A 233 -18.81 3.05 2.18
CA LEU A 233 -18.39 3.75 3.37
C LEU A 233 -19.59 4.46 3.99
N THR A 234 -20.16 3.87 5.05
CA THR A 234 -21.41 4.35 5.68
C THR A 234 -21.17 5.44 6.74
N ALA A 235 -19.94 5.88 6.91
CA ALA A 235 -19.56 6.92 7.87
C ALA A 235 -20.33 8.23 7.65
N SER A 236 -20.79 8.87 8.76
CA SER A 236 -21.38 10.21 8.68
C SER A 236 -20.34 11.26 8.29
N ARG A 237 -20.79 12.44 7.92
CA ARG A 237 -19.91 13.55 7.57
C ARG A 237 -18.96 13.92 8.73
N GLU A 238 -19.46 14.01 9.93
CA GLU A 238 -18.69 14.32 11.15
C GLU A 238 -17.64 13.23 11.42
N ARG A 239 -18.00 11.97 11.15
CA ARG A 239 -17.07 10.85 11.27
C ARG A 239 -15.96 10.96 10.23
N LEU A 240 -16.27 11.24 8.95
CA LEU A 240 -15.25 11.44 7.90
C LEU A 240 -14.26 12.53 8.30
N GLU A 241 -14.73 13.63 8.86
CA GLU A 241 -13.88 14.76 9.28
C GLU A 241 -12.97 14.45 10.47
N SER A 242 -13.46 13.65 11.43
CA SER A 242 -12.75 13.34 12.67
C SER A 242 -11.88 12.09 12.61
N VAL A 243 -12.04 11.25 11.59
CA VAL A 243 -11.30 9.99 11.44
C VAL A 243 -10.64 9.90 10.07
N GLU A 244 -11.42 9.68 9.02
CA GLU A 244 -10.91 9.34 7.69
C GLU A 244 -10.08 10.48 7.07
N PHE A 245 -10.48 11.75 7.26
CA PHE A 245 -9.77 12.90 6.68
C PHE A 245 -8.54 13.35 7.46
N VAL A 246 -8.37 12.91 8.70
CA VAL A 246 -7.26 13.36 9.56
C VAL A 246 -5.90 13.02 8.91
N PRO A 247 -5.61 11.79 8.47
CA PRO A 247 -4.35 11.49 7.81
C PRO A 247 -4.16 12.21 6.47
N PHE A 248 -5.24 12.46 5.71
CA PHE A 248 -5.15 13.20 4.45
C PHE A 248 -4.84 14.69 4.68
N ARG A 249 -5.39 15.31 5.73
CA ARG A 249 -5.01 16.67 6.13
C ARG A 249 -3.53 16.75 6.51
N ALA A 250 -3.04 15.77 7.26
CA ALA A 250 -1.62 15.68 7.60
C ALA A 250 -0.76 15.49 6.34
N ALA A 251 -1.14 14.60 5.44
CA ALA A 251 -0.45 14.40 4.18
C ALA A 251 -0.35 15.69 3.35
N ILE A 252 -1.46 16.45 3.24
CA ILE A 252 -1.50 17.74 2.53
C ILE A 252 -0.59 18.76 3.21
N ALA A 253 -0.62 18.86 4.56
CA ALA A 253 0.24 19.76 5.31
C ALA A 253 1.74 19.45 5.14
N HIS A 254 2.10 18.19 4.91
CA HIS A 254 3.47 17.73 4.66
C HIS A 254 3.82 17.65 3.15
N GLY A 255 3.00 18.26 2.29
CA GLY A 255 3.31 18.47 0.87
C GLY A 255 3.19 17.21 0.02
N ILE A 256 2.21 16.35 0.27
CA ILE A 256 1.89 15.20 -0.59
C ILE A 256 1.71 15.63 -2.04
N ASP A 257 2.29 14.88 -2.98
CA ASP A 257 2.26 15.20 -4.41
C ASP A 257 1.00 14.70 -5.12
N SER A 258 0.35 13.66 -4.57
CA SER A 258 -0.88 13.12 -5.14
C SER A 258 -1.79 12.47 -4.11
N ILE A 259 -3.08 12.44 -4.42
CA ILE A 259 -4.08 11.68 -3.64
C ILE A 259 -4.79 10.73 -4.60
N MET A 260 -4.89 9.45 -4.21
CA MET A 260 -5.58 8.41 -4.97
C MET A 260 -7.00 8.26 -4.45
N THR A 261 -7.98 8.29 -5.37
CA THR A 261 -9.41 8.10 -5.05
C THR A 261 -9.79 6.62 -5.07
N ALA A 262 -10.57 6.19 -4.09
CA ALA A 262 -11.04 4.81 -3.97
C ALA A 262 -12.23 4.48 -4.88
N HIS A 263 -12.38 3.20 -5.23
CA HIS A 263 -13.60 2.67 -5.87
C HIS A 263 -14.58 2.18 -4.80
N LEU A 264 -15.20 3.11 -4.09
CA LEU A 264 -16.24 2.87 -3.08
C LEU A 264 -17.31 3.96 -3.14
N THR A 265 -18.50 3.68 -2.62
CA THR A 265 -19.54 4.69 -2.43
C THR A 265 -19.40 5.35 -1.06
N ALA A 266 -19.62 6.67 -0.99
CA ALA A 266 -19.57 7.45 0.25
C ALA A 266 -20.81 8.37 0.34
N PRO A 267 -21.97 7.89 0.82
CA PRO A 267 -23.23 8.64 0.81
C PRO A 267 -23.17 9.99 1.52
N ALA A 268 -22.31 10.13 2.52
CA ALA A 268 -22.11 11.41 3.23
C ALA A 268 -21.46 12.51 2.36
N LEU A 269 -20.82 12.14 1.24
CA LEU A 269 -20.21 13.07 0.27
C LEU A 269 -20.97 13.08 -1.05
N GLU A 270 -21.42 11.92 -1.52
CA GLU A 270 -22.10 11.70 -2.77
C GLU A 270 -23.38 10.88 -2.53
N PRO A 271 -24.57 11.51 -2.54
CA PRO A 271 -25.83 10.80 -2.31
C PRO A 271 -26.16 9.74 -3.36
N GLU A 272 -25.69 9.94 -4.60
CA GLU A 272 -25.85 8.94 -5.66
C GLU A 272 -24.93 7.74 -5.41
N PRO A 273 -25.39 6.50 -5.73
CA PRO A 273 -24.61 5.29 -5.49
C PRO A 273 -23.52 5.09 -6.57
N ILE A 274 -22.66 6.09 -6.75
CA ILE A 274 -21.54 6.05 -7.69
C ILE A 274 -20.20 6.00 -6.96
N PRO A 275 -19.16 5.37 -7.55
CA PRO A 275 -17.84 5.33 -6.95
C PRO A 275 -17.24 6.73 -6.73
N ALA A 276 -16.53 6.91 -5.62
CA ALA A 276 -15.85 8.16 -5.28
C ALA A 276 -14.95 8.68 -6.41
N THR A 277 -14.29 7.78 -7.14
CA THR A 277 -13.44 8.09 -8.31
C THR A 277 -14.17 8.86 -9.42
N VAL A 278 -15.48 8.68 -9.58
CA VAL A 278 -16.29 9.35 -10.61
C VAL A 278 -17.26 10.38 -10.02
N SER A 279 -17.10 10.74 -8.75
CA SER A 279 -17.90 11.74 -8.05
C SER A 279 -17.23 13.11 -8.03
N ALA A 280 -17.88 14.09 -8.62
CA ALA A 280 -17.45 15.48 -8.53
C ALA A 280 -17.56 16.05 -7.10
N ASN A 281 -18.49 15.53 -6.28
CA ASN A 281 -18.65 15.96 -4.89
C ASN A 281 -17.45 15.50 -4.04
N VAL A 282 -16.97 14.26 -4.23
CA VAL A 282 -15.78 13.75 -3.55
C VAL A 282 -14.53 14.54 -3.94
N THR A 283 -14.35 14.83 -5.22
CA THR A 283 -13.22 15.67 -5.67
C THR A 283 -13.31 17.09 -5.14
N ARG A 284 -14.53 17.64 -5.01
CA ARG A 284 -14.73 18.96 -4.40
C ARG A 284 -14.32 18.98 -2.93
N ALA A 285 -14.62 17.92 -2.17
CA ALA A 285 -14.14 17.80 -0.80
C ALA A 285 -12.59 17.87 -0.73
N LEU A 286 -11.87 17.21 -1.65
CA LEU A 286 -10.41 17.33 -1.73
C LEU A 286 -9.96 18.74 -2.11
N ARG A 287 -10.55 19.36 -3.13
CA ARG A 287 -10.08 20.62 -3.69
C ARG A 287 -10.44 21.82 -2.81
N ASP A 288 -11.71 21.89 -2.39
CA ASP A 288 -12.27 23.10 -1.79
C ASP A 288 -12.22 23.07 -0.25
N GLU A 289 -12.37 21.88 0.36
CA GLU A 289 -12.43 21.73 1.81
C GLU A 289 -11.08 21.32 2.42
N LEU A 290 -10.37 20.35 1.79
CA LEU A 290 -9.03 19.97 2.23
C LEU A 290 -7.93 20.81 1.56
N HIS A 291 -8.28 21.69 0.61
CA HIS A 291 -7.38 22.60 -0.12
C HIS A 291 -6.24 21.89 -0.87
N PHE A 292 -6.46 20.67 -1.33
CA PHE A 292 -5.47 19.94 -2.12
C PHE A 292 -5.38 20.46 -3.54
N SER A 293 -4.20 20.87 -3.99
CA SER A 293 -3.99 21.54 -5.29
C SER A 293 -3.22 20.72 -6.34
N ASP A 294 -2.54 19.63 -5.93
CA ASP A 294 -1.70 18.80 -6.81
C ASP A 294 -2.48 17.64 -7.47
N LEU A 295 -1.85 16.53 -7.84
CA LEU A 295 -2.41 15.47 -8.67
C LEU A 295 -3.51 14.66 -7.94
N ILE A 296 -4.66 14.50 -8.56
CA ILE A 296 -5.66 13.49 -8.20
C ILE A 296 -5.52 12.33 -9.19
N VAL A 297 -5.24 11.14 -8.67
CA VAL A 297 -5.13 9.90 -9.44
C VAL A 297 -6.26 8.95 -9.07
N THR A 298 -6.81 8.24 -10.06
CA THR A 298 -7.77 7.16 -9.78
C THR A 298 -7.05 5.95 -9.19
N ASP A 299 -7.72 5.15 -8.39
CA ASP A 299 -7.31 3.75 -8.23
C ASP A 299 -7.37 3.01 -9.57
N ALA A 300 -6.87 1.79 -9.64
CA ALA A 300 -6.78 1.02 -10.88
C ALA A 300 -8.16 0.83 -11.53
N MET A 301 -8.35 1.38 -12.72
CA MET A 301 -9.67 1.44 -13.37
C MET A 301 -10.16 0.08 -13.92
N ASP A 302 -9.31 -0.95 -13.90
CA ASP A 302 -9.68 -2.33 -14.24
C ASP A 302 -10.28 -3.10 -13.05
N MET A 303 -10.26 -2.53 -11.84
CA MET A 303 -10.90 -3.11 -10.65
C MET A 303 -12.43 -3.19 -10.82
N LYS A 304 -13.04 -4.28 -10.33
CA LYS A 304 -14.48 -4.54 -10.52
C LYS A 304 -15.38 -3.48 -9.89
N GLY A 305 -14.97 -2.87 -8.78
CA GLY A 305 -15.72 -1.79 -8.14
C GLY A 305 -16.04 -0.62 -9.06
N LEU A 306 -15.23 -0.38 -10.10
CA LEU A 306 -15.51 0.61 -11.15
C LEU A 306 -15.89 -0.03 -12.48
N ALA A 307 -15.12 -1.03 -12.95
CA ALA A 307 -15.26 -1.60 -14.29
C ALA A 307 -16.61 -2.29 -14.53
N ALA A 308 -17.26 -2.79 -13.47
CA ALA A 308 -18.59 -3.37 -13.54
C ALA A 308 -19.71 -2.31 -13.65
N GLN A 309 -19.44 -1.05 -13.27
CA GLN A 309 -20.44 0.02 -13.24
C GLN A 309 -20.54 0.77 -14.58
N PHE A 310 -19.40 0.92 -15.28
CA PHE A 310 -19.31 1.73 -16.47
C PHE A 310 -18.47 1.06 -17.56
N PRO A 311 -18.85 1.22 -18.86
CA PRO A 311 -17.95 0.87 -19.96
C PRO A 311 -16.63 1.64 -19.86
N ALA A 312 -15.51 1.04 -20.27
CA ALA A 312 -14.17 1.59 -20.10
C ALA A 312 -14.00 3.04 -20.57
N GLY A 313 -14.54 3.40 -21.74
CA GLY A 313 -14.49 4.78 -22.25
C GLY A 313 -15.31 5.77 -21.42
N GLU A 314 -16.51 5.36 -20.98
CA GLU A 314 -17.38 6.21 -20.15
C GLU A 314 -16.81 6.38 -18.72
N ALA A 315 -16.25 5.33 -18.12
CA ALA A 315 -15.56 5.43 -16.83
C ALA A 315 -14.44 6.47 -16.87
N ALA A 316 -13.63 6.47 -17.94
CA ALA A 316 -12.55 7.43 -18.13
C ALA A 316 -13.06 8.88 -18.28
N VAL A 317 -14.12 9.08 -19.06
CA VAL A 317 -14.74 10.40 -19.24
C VAL A 317 -15.27 10.92 -17.89
N ARG A 318 -16.02 10.09 -17.14
CA ARG A 318 -16.59 10.47 -15.84
C ARG A 318 -15.52 10.77 -14.78
N ALA A 319 -14.44 10.01 -14.75
CA ALA A 319 -13.33 10.27 -13.82
C ALA A 319 -12.69 11.66 -14.10
N VAL A 320 -12.48 12.01 -15.38
CA VAL A 320 -11.96 13.33 -15.76
C VAL A 320 -12.97 14.44 -15.45
N GLU A 321 -14.26 14.23 -15.71
CA GLU A 321 -15.35 15.17 -15.34
C GLU A 321 -15.40 15.40 -13.85
N ALA A 322 -15.25 14.32 -13.06
CA ALA A 322 -15.21 14.38 -11.61
C ALA A 322 -14.00 15.14 -11.07
N GLY A 323 -12.90 15.24 -11.82
CA GLY A 323 -11.74 16.02 -11.42
C GLY A 323 -10.42 15.24 -11.31
N ALA A 324 -10.39 13.96 -11.68
CA ALA A 324 -9.16 13.17 -11.73
C ALA A 324 -8.19 13.73 -12.77
N ASP A 325 -6.93 13.86 -12.41
CA ASP A 325 -5.86 14.34 -13.30
C ASP A 325 -5.17 13.15 -14.01
N VAL A 326 -5.11 11.99 -13.35
CA VAL A 326 -4.45 10.79 -13.87
C VAL A 326 -5.39 9.60 -13.79
N LEU A 327 -5.47 8.86 -14.88
CA LEU A 327 -6.25 7.63 -15.05
C LEU A 327 -5.30 6.44 -14.96
N LEU A 328 -5.35 5.72 -13.84
CA LEU A 328 -4.49 4.57 -13.60
C LEU A 328 -5.11 3.31 -14.20
N MET A 329 -4.37 2.62 -15.06
CA MET A 329 -4.72 1.31 -15.61
C MET A 329 -6.13 1.24 -16.25
N PRO A 330 -6.53 2.19 -17.13
CA PRO A 330 -7.77 2.00 -17.85
C PRO A 330 -7.69 0.69 -18.67
N PRO A 331 -8.75 -0.17 -18.66
CA PRO A 331 -8.73 -1.48 -19.33
C PRO A 331 -8.37 -1.40 -20.82
N ASP A 332 -8.77 -0.33 -21.50
CA ASP A 332 -8.44 -0.01 -22.89
C ASP A 332 -7.96 1.44 -22.98
N PRO A 333 -6.63 1.67 -22.95
CA PRO A 333 -6.06 3.02 -22.98
C PRO A 333 -6.42 3.85 -24.20
N GLU A 334 -6.46 3.23 -25.39
CA GLU A 334 -6.78 3.94 -26.63
C GLU A 334 -8.26 4.35 -26.68
N ARG A 335 -9.14 3.47 -26.23
CA ARG A 335 -10.56 3.75 -26.10
C ARG A 335 -10.83 4.85 -25.09
N ALA A 336 -10.13 4.85 -23.96
CA ALA A 336 -10.21 5.90 -22.95
C ALA A 336 -9.80 7.26 -23.54
N ILE A 337 -8.64 7.32 -24.20
CA ILE A 337 -8.16 8.54 -24.88
C ILE A 337 -9.16 9.03 -25.93
N HIS A 338 -9.66 8.12 -26.78
CA HIS A 338 -10.63 8.47 -27.82
C HIS A 338 -11.93 9.02 -27.23
N ALA A 339 -12.45 8.39 -26.18
CA ALA A 339 -13.69 8.82 -25.52
C ALA A 339 -13.54 10.21 -24.89
N ILE A 340 -12.41 10.50 -24.23
CA ILE A 340 -12.15 11.81 -23.63
C ILE A 340 -11.98 12.87 -24.72
N VAL A 341 -11.24 12.60 -25.81
CA VAL A 341 -11.10 13.53 -26.94
C VAL A 341 -12.47 13.84 -27.55
N SER A 342 -13.32 12.82 -27.71
CA SER A 342 -14.71 13.00 -28.21
C SER A 342 -15.55 13.84 -27.25
N ALA A 343 -15.44 13.60 -25.93
CA ALA A 343 -16.14 14.39 -24.91
C ALA A 343 -15.71 15.86 -24.90
N VAL A 344 -14.43 16.14 -25.14
CA VAL A 344 -13.95 17.53 -25.30
C VAL A 344 -14.45 18.17 -26.58
N THR A 345 -14.41 17.45 -27.71
CA THR A 345 -14.84 17.99 -29.02
C THR A 345 -16.34 18.24 -29.06
N SER A 346 -17.14 17.46 -28.36
CA SER A 346 -18.59 17.66 -28.21
C SER A 346 -18.97 18.72 -27.18
N GLY A 347 -18.00 19.27 -26.43
CA GLY A 347 -18.24 20.28 -25.40
C GLY A 347 -18.69 19.70 -24.04
N ARG A 348 -18.73 18.37 -23.87
CA ARG A 348 -19.03 17.71 -22.58
C ARG A 348 -17.96 18.01 -21.52
N ILE A 349 -16.67 17.96 -21.91
CA ILE A 349 -15.54 18.36 -21.06
C ILE A 349 -14.95 19.66 -21.62
N PRO A 350 -14.77 20.71 -20.79
CA PRO A 350 -14.05 21.91 -21.22
C PRO A 350 -12.58 21.58 -21.55
N LYS A 351 -12.07 22.09 -22.67
CA LYS A 351 -10.66 21.90 -23.06
C LYS A 351 -9.68 22.34 -21.96
N SER A 352 -10.01 23.42 -21.25
CA SER A 352 -9.22 23.93 -20.13
C SER A 352 -9.05 22.91 -18.99
N ARG A 353 -10.02 22.00 -18.81
CA ARG A 353 -9.91 20.92 -17.80
C ARG A 353 -8.77 19.95 -18.17
N ILE A 354 -8.64 19.60 -19.44
CA ILE A 354 -7.55 18.74 -19.94
C ILE A 354 -6.21 19.47 -19.85
N GLU A 355 -6.17 20.74 -20.25
CA GLU A 355 -4.95 21.55 -20.16
C GLU A 355 -4.43 21.65 -18.73
N GLN A 356 -5.30 21.86 -17.74
CA GLN A 356 -4.94 21.90 -16.32
C GLN A 356 -4.35 20.57 -15.83
N SER A 357 -4.96 19.43 -16.18
CA SER A 357 -4.41 18.12 -15.80
C SER A 357 -3.06 17.84 -16.46
N ALA A 358 -2.96 18.11 -17.77
CA ALA A 358 -1.69 17.94 -18.48
C ALA A 358 -0.59 18.85 -17.91
N GLU A 359 -0.93 20.09 -17.50
CA GLU A 359 0.00 21.00 -16.82
C GLU A 359 0.52 20.42 -15.50
N ARG A 360 -0.38 19.92 -14.62
CA ARG A 360 0.01 19.30 -13.35
C ARG A 360 0.93 18.11 -13.57
N ILE A 361 0.59 17.24 -14.54
CA ILE A 361 1.40 16.05 -14.85
C ILE A 361 2.78 16.43 -15.39
N VAL A 362 2.86 17.41 -16.31
CA VAL A 362 4.13 17.87 -16.86
C VAL A 362 4.95 18.61 -15.79
N ALA A 363 4.32 19.39 -14.91
CA ALA A 363 4.99 20.02 -13.78
C ALA A 363 5.56 18.97 -12.82
N ALA A 364 4.82 17.91 -12.52
CA ALA A 364 5.29 16.78 -11.71
C ALA A 364 6.51 16.08 -12.36
N LYS A 365 6.49 15.84 -13.67
CA LYS A 365 7.66 15.31 -14.42
C LYS A 365 8.89 16.22 -14.33
N ILE A 366 8.68 17.55 -14.35
CA ILE A 366 9.77 18.53 -14.17
C ILE A 366 10.29 18.47 -12.74
N ARG A 367 9.41 18.43 -11.74
CA ARG A 367 9.72 18.38 -10.30
C ARG A 367 10.65 17.20 -9.96
N VAL A 368 10.39 16.01 -10.52
CA VAL A 368 11.23 14.82 -10.33
C VAL A 368 12.40 14.72 -11.31
N GLY A 369 12.69 15.78 -12.08
CA GLY A 369 13.87 15.87 -12.92
C GLY A 369 13.84 15.08 -14.24
N LEU A 370 12.72 14.49 -14.63
CA LEU A 370 12.58 13.66 -15.83
C LEU A 370 12.90 14.40 -17.14
N MET A 371 12.69 15.72 -17.17
CA MET A 371 13.03 16.55 -18.35
C MET A 371 14.54 16.77 -18.51
N LYS A 372 15.33 16.52 -17.46
CA LYS A 372 16.81 16.64 -17.48
C LYS A 372 17.48 15.28 -17.65
N LYS A 373 17.04 14.28 -16.86
CA LYS A 373 17.60 12.92 -16.87
C LYS A 373 16.45 11.91 -16.78
N LYS A 374 16.14 11.24 -17.90
CA LYS A 374 15.06 10.26 -17.99
C LYS A 374 15.53 8.80 -17.97
N LEU A 375 16.83 8.55 -18.08
CA LEU A 375 17.42 7.20 -18.09
C LEU A 375 18.12 6.91 -16.78
N VAL A 376 18.01 5.66 -16.36
CA VAL A 376 18.73 5.11 -15.19
C VAL A 376 20.13 4.72 -15.61
N ASP A 377 21.07 4.90 -14.71
CA ASP A 377 22.43 4.34 -14.80
C ASP A 377 22.36 2.89 -14.31
N LEU A 378 22.58 1.95 -15.23
CA LEU A 378 22.43 0.53 -14.93
C LEU A 378 23.56 0.00 -14.02
N ASP A 379 24.75 0.61 -14.09
CA ASP A 379 25.91 0.18 -13.29
C ASP A 379 25.77 0.64 -11.82
N ALA A 380 25.00 1.71 -11.55
CA ALA A 380 24.81 2.27 -10.22
C ALA A 380 23.62 1.66 -9.44
N ILE A 381 22.86 0.73 -10.02
CA ILE A 381 21.66 0.17 -9.38
C ILE A 381 22.02 -0.52 -8.07
N ALA A 382 23.00 -1.43 -8.09
CA ALA A 382 23.38 -2.24 -6.95
C ALA A 382 23.87 -1.40 -5.74
N ASP A 383 24.46 -0.23 -5.98
CA ASP A 383 24.96 0.65 -4.92
C ASP A 383 23.83 1.34 -4.13
N SER A 384 22.59 1.29 -4.63
CA SER A 384 21.46 2.01 -4.06
C SER A 384 20.40 1.09 -3.44
N LEU A 385 20.50 -0.22 -3.64
CA LEU A 385 19.50 -1.20 -3.19
C LEU A 385 19.97 -1.92 -1.94
N ASP A 386 19.01 -2.30 -1.07
CA ASP A 386 19.21 -3.22 0.06
C ASP A 386 20.39 -2.85 0.96
N SER A 387 20.45 -1.60 1.41
CA SER A 387 21.54 -1.13 2.25
C SER A 387 21.50 -1.75 3.64
N GLN A 388 22.66 -1.93 4.28
CA GLN A 388 22.77 -2.45 5.66
C GLN A 388 21.98 -1.60 6.65
N GLU A 389 21.92 -0.28 6.45
CA GLU A 389 21.13 0.63 7.27
C GLU A 389 19.62 0.34 7.11
N ALA A 390 19.17 0.00 5.90
CA ALA A 390 17.77 -0.35 5.65
C ALA A 390 17.40 -1.70 6.29
N GLU A 391 18.27 -2.70 6.17
CA GLU A 391 18.09 -3.98 6.86
C GLU A 391 18.05 -3.80 8.39
N ALA A 392 18.98 -3.01 8.96
CA ALA A 392 19.03 -2.73 10.39
C ALA A 392 17.77 -2.00 10.88
N SER A 393 17.32 -0.97 10.16
CA SER A 393 16.09 -0.23 10.49
C SER A 393 14.85 -1.12 10.42
N ALA A 394 14.72 -1.93 9.39
CA ALA A 394 13.61 -2.87 9.25
C ALA A 394 13.58 -3.91 10.38
N GLN A 395 14.76 -4.39 10.80
CA GLN A 395 14.88 -5.32 11.93
C GLN A 395 14.53 -4.63 13.25
N GLU A 396 15.01 -3.41 13.50
CA GLU A 396 14.72 -2.63 14.71
C GLU A 396 13.22 -2.35 14.85
N THR A 397 12.58 -1.86 13.80
CA THR A 397 11.11 -1.66 13.78
C THR A 397 10.38 -2.96 14.06
N SER A 398 10.81 -4.07 13.42
CA SER A 398 10.21 -5.39 13.64
C SER A 398 10.40 -5.90 15.08
N ASP A 399 11.58 -5.71 15.68
CA ASP A 399 11.85 -6.09 17.06
C ASP A 399 10.93 -5.32 18.04
N ARG A 400 10.77 -4.01 17.84
CA ARG A 400 9.91 -3.13 18.66
C ARG A 400 8.43 -3.36 18.46
N ALA A 401 8.02 -3.87 17.28
CA ALA A 401 6.62 -4.12 16.94
C ALA A 401 6.04 -5.37 17.62
N VAL A 402 6.87 -6.33 18.04
CA VAL A 402 6.36 -7.57 18.65
C VAL A 402 5.49 -7.24 19.85
N THR A 403 4.21 -7.65 19.77
CA THR A 403 3.20 -7.36 20.79
C THR A 403 2.69 -8.65 21.41
N LEU A 404 2.86 -8.79 22.72
CA LEU A 404 2.32 -9.90 23.50
C LEU A 404 0.94 -9.49 24.04
N VAL A 405 -0.12 -10.09 23.50
CA VAL A 405 -1.50 -9.75 23.85
C VAL A 405 -1.97 -10.53 25.08
N LYS A 406 -1.52 -11.77 25.20
CA LYS A 406 -1.88 -12.70 26.28
C LYS A 406 -0.69 -13.56 26.66
N ASN A 407 -0.50 -13.88 27.96
CA ASN A 407 0.59 -14.72 28.44
C ASN A 407 0.19 -15.43 29.73
N GLU A 408 -0.56 -16.52 29.63
CA GLU A 408 -0.99 -17.32 30.78
C GLU A 408 0.17 -18.06 31.42
N ASN A 409 0.21 -18.03 32.74
CA ASN A 409 1.24 -18.69 33.58
C ASN A 409 2.68 -18.34 33.20
N GLY A 410 2.89 -17.21 32.49
CA GLY A 410 4.23 -16.81 32.08
C GLY A 410 4.87 -17.78 31.09
N LEU A 411 4.08 -18.33 30.14
CA LEU A 411 4.57 -19.25 29.10
C LEU A 411 5.75 -18.65 28.32
N LEU A 412 5.66 -17.37 28.02
CA LEU A 412 6.72 -16.64 27.33
C LEU A 412 7.48 -15.72 28.29
N PRO A 413 8.79 -15.59 28.13
CA PRO A 413 9.65 -16.31 27.18
C PRO A 413 9.79 -17.78 27.53
N LEU A 414 9.95 -18.65 26.53
CA LEU A 414 10.14 -20.09 26.69
C LEU A 414 11.36 -20.40 27.58
N ALA A 415 11.31 -21.45 28.40
CA ALA A 415 12.44 -21.89 29.20
C ALA A 415 13.67 -22.18 28.30
N ARG A 416 14.89 -22.03 28.85
CA ARG A 416 16.14 -22.27 28.09
C ARG A 416 16.30 -23.71 27.61
N ASP A 417 15.73 -24.65 28.35
CA ASP A 417 15.70 -26.08 28.08
C ASP A 417 14.38 -26.53 27.42
N ALA A 418 13.57 -25.59 26.94
CA ALA A 418 12.31 -25.90 26.25
C ALA A 418 12.55 -26.70 24.97
N HIS A 419 11.68 -27.67 24.72
CA HIS A 419 11.62 -28.47 23.50
C HIS A 419 10.26 -28.20 22.79
N PRO A 420 10.06 -27.01 22.21
CA PRO A 420 8.79 -26.70 21.59
C PRO A 420 8.60 -27.49 20.29
N CYS A 421 7.36 -27.78 19.95
CA CYS A 421 6.96 -28.17 18.60
C CYS A 421 6.51 -26.93 17.83
N VAL A 422 7.02 -26.73 16.64
CA VAL A 422 6.63 -25.61 15.76
C VAL A 422 5.68 -26.12 14.70
N VAL A 423 4.50 -25.53 14.62
CA VAL A 423 3.51 -25.82 13.59
C VAL A 423 3.33 -24.56 12.74
N VAL A 424 3.75 -24.60 11.48
CA VAL A 424 3.60 -23.50 10.53
C VAL A 424 2.40 -23.76 9.64
N MET A 425 1.37 -22.93 9.77
CA MET A 425 0.15 -23.01 8.96
C MET A 425 0.21 -22.00 7.82
N ARG A 426 0.25 -22.47 6.60
CA ARG A 426 0.34 -21.66 5.40
C ARG A 426 -1.01 -21.56 4.69
N GLU A 427 -1.41 -20.35 4.32
CA GLU A 427 -2.63 -20.10 3.56
C GLU A 427 -2.59 -20.72 2.14
N ALA A 428 -1.40 -20.90 1.58
CA ALA A 428 -1.18 -21.56 0.30
C ALA A 428 0.09 -22.40 0.35
N ARG A 429 0.11 -23.52 -0.37
CA ARG A 429 1.24 -24.46 -0.41
C ARG A 429 2.56 -23.79 -0.83
N ALA A 430 2.50 -22.79 -1.67
CA ALA A 430 3.67 -22.07 -2.16
C ALA A 430 4.17 -20.94 -1.20
N SER A 431 3.41 -20.60 -0.16
CA SER A 431 3.81 -19.57 0.80
C SER A 431 5.06 -20.00 1.59
N THR A 432 5.97 -19.07 1.82
CA THR A 432 7.16 -19.25 2.67
C THR A 432 7.00 -18.65 4.07
N ALA A 433 5.87 -17.98 4.34
CA ALA A 433 5.61 -17.33 5.62
C ALA A 433 5.67 -18.33 6.79
N GLY A 434 6.40 -17.94 7.85
CA GLY A 434 6.65 -18.74 9.04
C GLY A 434 7.84 -19.70 8.95
N LEU A 435 8.39 -19.93 7.75
CA LEU A 435 9.53 -20.85 7.60
C LEU A 435 10.81 -20.29 8.21
N ARG A 436 11.06 -18.98 8.08
CA ARG A 436 12.22 -18.35 8.69
C ARG A 436 12.11 -18.37 10.22
N MET A 437 10.94 -18.06 10.77
CA MET A 437 10.71 -18.17 12.21
C MET A 437 10.96 -19.60 12.73
N ALA A 438 10.48 -20.62 12.01
CA ALA A 438 10.71 -22.02 12.38
C ALA A 438 12.21 -22.38 12.38
N GLN A 439 12.99 -21.93 11.40
CA GLN A 439 14.45 -22.09 11.36
C GLN A 439 15.13 -21.41 12.55
N GLU A 440 14.73 -20.19 12.88
CA GLU A 440 15.25 -19.43 14.02
C GLU A 440 14.93 -20.10 15.36
N VAL A 441 13.74 -20.69 15.50
CA VAL A 441 13.37 -21.48 16.68
C VAL A 441 14.24 -22.73 16.77
N GLN A 442 14.45 -23.49 15.68
CA GLN A 442 15.31 -24.67 15.68
C GLN A 442 16.76 -24.35 16.02
N ALA A 443 17.26 -23.18 15.60
CA ALA A 443 18.63 -22.77 15.95
C ALA A 443 18.81 -22.52 17.45
N ARG A 444 17.74 -22.05 18.16
CA ARG A 444 17.72 -21.73 19.58
C ARG A 444 17.37 -22.93 20.46
N ALA A 445 16.47 -23.78 20.01
CA ALA A 445 16.02 -24.99 20.71
C ALA A 445 16.30 -26.22 19.83
N ARG A 446 17.52 -26.73 19.91
CA ARG A 446 17.96 -27.90 19.14
C ARG A 446 17.09 -29.11 19.46
N GLY A 447 16.59 -29.79 18.44
CA GLY A 447 15.67 -30.91 18.59
C GLY A 447 14.18 -30.53 18.54
N SER A 448 13.84 -29.27 18.43
CA SER A 448 12.45 -28.84 18.13
C SER A 448 11.94 -29.47 16.85
N ARG A 449 10.77 -30.10 16.93
CA ARG A 449 10.08 -30.65 15.77
C ARG A 449 9.37 -29.54 15.02
N VAL A 450 9.62 -29.44 13.72
CA VAL A 450 8.91 -28.51 12.85
C VAL A 450 7.97 -29.28 11.93
N VAL A 451 6.71 -28.85 11.89
CA VAL A 451 5.68 -29.37 11.00
C VAL A 451 5.13 -28.20 10.18
N VAL A 452 5.11 -28.36 8.86
CA VAL A 452 4.56 -27.37 7.94
C VAL A 452 3.33 -27.96 7.27
N VAL A 453 2.21 -27.27 7.42
CA VAL A 453 0.92 -27.65 6.83
C VAL A 453 0.35 -26.52 6.00
N ASP A 454 -0.59 -26.81 5.11
CA ASP A 454 -1.24 -25.80 4.29
C ASP A 454 -2.75 -26.06 4.11
N SER A 455 -3.46 -25.05 3.61
CA SER A 455 -4.93 -25.06 3.48
C SER A 455 -5.49 -26.10 2.50
N SER A 456 -4.65 -26.79 1.72
CA SER A 456 -5.10 -27.86 0.81
C SER A 456 -5.35 -29.19 1.51
N LEU A 457 -4.87 -29.32 2.76
CA LEU A 457 -5.01 -30.55 3.55
C LEU A 457 -6.35 -30.55 4.32
N PRO A 458 -7.12 -31.66 4.29
CA PRO A 458 -8.29 -31.80 5.14
C PRO A 458 -7.88 -31.98 6.61
N LEU A 459 -8.79 -31.68 7.56
CA LEU A 459 -8.54 -31.70 9.01
C LEU A 459 -7.87 -32.98 9.51
N GLN A 460 -8.31 -34.15 9.00
CA GLN A 460 -7.70 -35.44 9.36
C GLN A 460 -6.24 -35.51 8.98
N ALA A 461 -5.86 -35.02 7.80
CA ALA A 461 -4.47 -35.01 7.32
C ALA A 461 -3.63 -33.98 8.08
N LEU A 462 -4.20 -32.82 8.44
CA LEU A 462 -3.56 -31.81 9.30
C LEU A 462 -3.20 -32.42 10.66
N ASN A 463 -4.13 -33.11 11.31
CA ASN A 463 -3.91 -33.80 12.59
C ASN A 463 -2.89 -34.93 12.47
N ALA A 464 -2.94 -35.71 11.40
CA ALA A 464 -1.99 -36.79 11.17
C ALA A 464 -0.56 -36.26 10.94
N ALA A 465 -0.39 -35.10 10.27
CA ALA A 465 0.90 -34.48 10.02
C ALA A 465 1.58 -34.01 11.33
N VAL A 466 0.80 -33.46 12.25
CA VAL A 466 1.31 -33.04 13.57
C VAL A 466 1.54 -34.24 14.49
N GLY A 467 0.68 -35.26 14.45
CA GLY A 467 0.79 -36.46 15.25
C GLY A 467 0.77 -36.17 16.75
N ASP A 468 1.48 -37.00 17.55
CA ASP A 468 1.56 -36.85 19.00
C ASP A 468 2.40 -35.62 19.39
N THR A 469 1.83 -34.75 20.22
CA THR A 469 2.45 -33.54 20.77
C THR A 469 2.82 -33.68 22.25
N GLY A 470 2.58 -34.84 22.87
CA GLY A 470 2.80 -35.04 24.32
C GLY A 470 4.24 -34.85 24.80
N ALA A 471 5.22 -34.99 23.91
CA ALA A 471 6.63 -34.73 24.21
C ALA A 471 7.04 -33.24 24.05
N CYS A 472 6.16 -32.38 23.55
CA CYS A 472 6.47 -30.96 23.36
C CYS A 472 6.24 -30.19 24.66
N SER A 473 7.20 -29.35 25.05
CA SER A 473 7.05 -28.45 26.22
C SER A 473 6.02 -27.35 25.96
N ALA A 474 5.83 -26.97 24.70
CA ALA A 474 4.84 -26.03 24.19
C ALA A 474 4.67 -26.23 22.67
N ILE A 475 3.58 -25.78 22.13
CA ILE A 475 3.38 -25.67 20.68
C ILE A 475 3.51 -24.21 20.27
N ILE A 476 4.45 -23.87 19.38
CA ILE A 476 4.49 -22.59 18.68
C ILE A 476 3.66 -22.73 17.42
N LEU A 477 2.50 -22.10 17.38
CA LEU A 477 1.55 -22.16 16.27
C LEU A 477 1.63 -20.88 15.45
N ALA A 478 2.29 -20.94 14.30
CA ALA A 478 2.47 -19.79 13.42
C ALA A 478 1.40 -19.73 12.33
N THR A 479 0.86 -18.54 12.09
CA THR A 479 -0.12 -18.26 11.05
C THR A 479 0.18 -16.94 10.37
N SER A 480 -0.23 -16.77 9.08
CA SER A 480 0.15 -15.62 8.26
C SER A 480 -1.01 -15.11 7.38
N VAL A 481 -2.20 -14.96 7.96
CA VAL A 481 -3.34 -14.38 7.21
C VAL A 481 -3.07 -12.91 6.93
N THR A 482 -3.06 -12.51 5.66
CA THR A 482 -2.84 -11.12 5.20
C THR A 482 -3.95 -10.67 4.27
N ALA A 483 -4.19 -9.36 4.17
CA ALA A 483 -5.05 -8.77 3.15
C ALA A 483 -4.52 -9.04 1.74
N SER A 484 -5.40 -9.22 0.76
CA SER A 484 -5.04 -9.41 -0.65
C SER A 484 -6.17 -8.99 -1.59
N ASP A 485 -5.84 -8.78 -2.86
CA ASP A 485 -6.76 -8.35 -3.92
C ASP A 485 -7.91 -9.34 -4.16
N THR A 486 -7.72 -10.61 -3.81
CA THR A 486 -8.70 -11.69 -4.03
C THR A 486 -9.45 -12.11 -2.77
N ARG A 487 -9.03 -11.63 -1.60
CA ARG A 487 -9.62 -12.05 -0.33
C ARG A 487 -10.94 -11.31 -0.06
N THR A 488 -11.94 -12.05 0.38
CA THR A 488 -13.27 -11.51 0.73
C THR A 488 -13.52 -11.43 2.24
N ASN A 489 -12.70 -12.10 3.05
CA ASN A 489 -12.74 -12.07 4.52
C ASN A 489 -11.36 -12.38 5.09
N MET A 490 -11.19 -12.21 6.40
CA MET A 490 -9.92 -12.45 7.10
C MET A 490 -9.86 -13.80 7.85
N ALA A 491 -10.75 -14.73 7.52
CA ALA A 491 -10.70 -16.08 8.07
C ALA A 491 -9.55 -16.91 7.46
N MET A 492 -9.08 -17.90 8.21
CA MET A 492 -8.13 -18.89 7.69
C MET A 492 -8.74 -19.73 6.57
N ALA A 493 -7.94 -20.06 5.57
CA ALA A 493 -8.36 -20.87 4.43
C ALA A 493 -8.52 -22.36 4.81
N GLY A 494 -9.48 -23.04 4.18
CA GLY A 494 -9.73 -24.47 4.34
C GLY A 494 -10.01 -24.85 5.81
N ASP A 495 -9.46 -25.98 6.25
CA ASP A 495 -9.65 -26.53 7.59
C ASP A 495 -8.64 -25.99 8.64
N LEU A 496 -7.79 -25.01 8.28
CA LEU A 496 -6.75 -24.49 9.17
C LEU A 496 -7.34 -23.88 10.45
N GLY A 497 -8.49 -23.20 10.38
CA GLY A 497 -9.15 -22.62 11.55
C GLY A 497 -9.63 -23.68 12.55
N ALA A 498 -10.31 -24.73 12.05
CA ALA A 498 -10.74 -25.87 12.88
C ALA A 498 -9.55 -26.60 13.50
N PHE A 499 -8.49 -26.79 12.74
CA PHE A 499 -7.25 -27.41 13.20
C PHE A 499 -6.57 -26.58 14.31
N ALA A 500 -6.45 -25.26 14.15
CA ALA A 500 -5.89 -24.39 15.18
C ALA A 500 -6.72 -24.40 16.46
N THR A 501 -8.06 -24.45 16.34
CA THR A 501 -8.95 -24.59 17.49
C THR A 501 -8.68 -25.88 18.25
N GLN A 502 -8.53 -27.02 17.57
CA GLN A 502 -8.21 -28.30 18.23
C GLN A 502 -6.87 -28.27 18.96
N LEU A 503 -5.83 -27.67 18.34
CA LEU A 503 -4.52 -27.56 18.98
C LEU A 503 -4.56 -26.67 20.22
N THR A 504 -5.25 -25.52 20.15
CA THR A 504 -5.32 -24.57 21.29
C THR A 504 -6.18 -25.10 22.45
N GLN A 505 -7.09 -26.04 22.20
CA GLN A 505 -7.89 -26.73 23.22
C GLN A 505 -7.20 -28.00 23.78
N GLY A 506 -6.06 -28.38 23.20
CA GLY A 506 -5.30 -29.55 23.62
C GLY A 506 -4.59 -29.37 24.96
N PRO A 507 -3.97 -30.46 25.48
CA PRO A 507 -3.31 -30.45 26.81
C PRO A 507 -1.95 -29.73 26.82
N VAL A 508 -1.32 -29.54 25.66
CA VAL A 508 -0.01 -28.87 25.54
C VAL A 508 -0.24 -27.38 25.36
N PRO A 509 0.38 -26.49 26.15
CA PRO A 509 0.17 -25.06 26.03
C PRO A 509 0.61 -24.54 24.64
N VAL A 510 -0.21 -23.67 24.03
CA VAL A 510 0.03 -23.11 22.71
C VAL A 510 0.41 -21.64 22.80
N ALA A 511 1.56 -21.29 22.25
CA ALA A 511 1.91 -19.91 21.89
C ALA A 511 1.48 -19.66 20.43
N LEU A 512 0.39 -18.95 20.25
CA LEU A 512 -0.13 -18.55 18.92
C LEU A 512 0.61 -17.32 18.46
N VAL A 513 1.28 -17.39 17.31
CA VAL A 513 2.02 -16.30 16.68
C VAL A 513 1.34 -15.91 15.38
N SER A 514 0.70 -14.74 15.38
CA SER A 514 0.18 -14.15 14.15
C SER A 514 1.26 -13.32 13.46
N LEU A 515 1.79 -13.82 12.36
CA LEU A 515 2.70 -13.11 11.46
C LEU A 515 1.94 -12.15 10.54
N GLY A 516 0.62 -12.30 10.47
CA GLY A 516 -0.30 -11.48 9.66
C GLY A 516 -1.20 -10.62 10.54
N THR A 517 -2.49 -10.62 10.18
CA THR A 517 -3.52 -9.83 10.86
C THR A 517 -3.59 -10.15 12.36
N PRO A 518 -3.56 -9.14 13.25
CA PRO A 518 -3.67 -9.36 14.69
C PRO A 518 -5.08 -9.82 15.11
N TYR A 519 -6.11 -9.49 14.34
CA TYR A 519 -7.49 -9.83 14.65
C TYR A 519 -7.74 -11.33 14.76
N LEU A 520 -6.90 -12.13 14.08
CA LEU A 520 -6.97 -13.58 14.13
C LEU A 520 -6.75 -14.14 15.55
N LEU A 521 -6.01 -13.44 16.42
CA LEU A 521 -5.77 -13.86 17.80
C LEU A 521 -7.07 -13.99 18.59
N GLY A 522 -8.08 -13.16 18.29
CA GLY A 522 -9.41 -13.21 18.94
C GLY A 522 -10.19 -14.50 18.65
N ALA A 523 -9.90 -15.18 17.54
CA ALA A 523 -10.55 -16.43 17.17
C ALA A 523 -10.08 -17.64 18.05
N PHE A 524 -8.97 -17.50 18.78
CA PHE A 524 -8.35 -18.61 19.53
C PHE A 524 -8.13 -18.25 21.02
N PRO A 525 -9.20 -18.04 21.80
CA PRO A 525 -9.11 -17.58 23.18
C PRO A 525 -8.44 -18.59 24.12
N HIS A 526 -8.32 -19.87 23.72
CA HIS A 526 -7.68 -20.94 24.51
C HIS A 526 -6.17 -21.00 24.30
N ALA A 527 -5.57 -20.20 23.40
CA ALA A 527 -4.11 -20.09 23.31
C ALA A 527 -3.55 -19.58 24.65
N ALA A 528 -2.52 -20.24 25.18
CA ALA A 528 -1.87 -19.86 26.45
C ALA A 528 -1.06 -18.57 26.32
N ALA A 529 -0.49 -18.31 25.13
CA ALA A 529 0.08 -17.02 24.79
C ALA A 529 -0.35 -16.59 23.37
N SER A 530 -0.53 -15.30 23.17
CA SER A 530 -0.95 -14.71 21.88
C SER A 530 -0.02 -13.57 21.52
N VAL A 531 0.70 -13.73 20.40
CA VAL A 531 1.73 -12.79 19.91
C VAL A 531 1.33 -12.27 18.55
N ALA A 532 1.30 -10.95 18.38
CA ALA A 532 1.15 -10.28 17.10
C ALA A 532 2.50 -9.75 16.60
N VAL A 533 2.80 -9.96 15.32
CA VAL A 533 4.06 -9.53 14.69
C VAL A 533 3.80 -8.61 13.48
N PHE A 534 2.55 -8.54 13.03
CA PHE A 534 2.01 -7.63 12.01
C PHE A 534 2.63 -7.76 10.60
N SER A 535 3.56 -8.66 10.36
CA SER A 535 4.20 -8.84 9.06
C SER A 535 4.82 -10.23 8.91
N PRO A 536 4.62 -10.93 7.76
CA PRO A 536 5.31 -12.18 7.45
C PRO A 536 6.65 -11.95 6.72
N THR A 537 7.32 -10.82 6.95
CA THR A 537 8.63 -10.53 6.36
C THR A 537 9.75 -11.16 7.19
N VAL A 538 10.91 -11.39 6.58
CA VAL A 538 12.06 -12.00 7.24
C VAL A 538 12.46 -11.30 8.54
N PRO A 539 12.59 -9.96 8.63
CA PRO A 539 12.87 -9.27 9.88
C PRO A 539 11.84 -9.59 10.98
N SER A 540 10.55 -9.55 10.65
CA SER A 540 9.46 -9.82 11.60
C SER A 540 9.43 -11.27 12.08
N GLU A 541 9.73 -12.24 11.22
CA GLU A 541 9.85 -13.66 11.61
C GLU A 541 11.05 -13.91 12.53
N ILE A 542 12.17 -13.21 12.31
CA ILE A 542 13.34 -13.24 13.22
C ILE A 542 12.97 -12.61 14.57
N SER A 543 12.27 -11.47 14.56
CA SER A 543 11.81 -10.80 15.78
C SER A 543 10.87 -11.67 16.61
N ALA A 544 9.95 -12.39 15.95
CA ALA A 544 9.07 -13.35 16.62
C ALA A 544 9.89 -14.41 17.37
N ALA A 545 10.88 -15.02 16.72
CA ALA A 545 11.74 -16.00 17.37
C ALA A 545 12.55 -15.41 18.53
N LYS A 546 13.18 -14.24 18.36
CA LYS A 546 13.89 -13.54 19.45
C LYS A 546 12.99 -13.30 20.66
N ALA A 547 11.77 -12.81 20.44
CA ALA A 547 10.80 -12.55 21.49
C ALA A 547 10.36 -13.83 22.23
N LEU A 548 10.10 -14.92 21.50
CA LEU A 548 9.74 -16.22 22.06
C LEU A 548 10.79 -16.74 23.04
N PHE A 549 12.07 -16.43 22.82
CA PHE A 549 13.17 -16.86 23.70
C PHE A 549 13.66 -15.78 24.68
N GLY A 550 13.08 -14.57 24.63
CA GLY A 550 13.45 -13.44 25.51
C GLY A 550 14.79 -12.81 25.15
N GLU A 551 15.21 -12.86 23.90
CA GLU A 551 16.43 -12.22 23.40
C GLU A 551 16.26 -10.72 23.13
N ILE A 552 15.02 -10.28 23.03
CA ILE A 552 14.61 -8.88 22.96
C ILE A 552 13.50 -8.62 23.98
N PRO A 553 13.35 -7.41 24.48
CA PRO A 553 12.19 -7.06 25.27
C PRO A 553 10.95 -7.03 24.37
N ILE A 554 9.80 -7.45 24.90
CA ILE A 554 8.52 -7.28 24.21
C ILE A 554 7.91 -5.96 24.68
N THR A 555 7.86 -4.96 23.79
CA THR A 555 7.44 -3.59 24.11
C THR A 555 6.36 -3.05 23.19
N GLY A 556 5.96 -3.79 22.16
CA GLY A 556 4.93 -3.38 21.23
C GLY A 556 3.56 -3.25 21.90
N HIS A 557 2.72 -2.40 21.32
CA HIS A 557 1.33 -2.19 21.73
C HIS A 557 0.40 -2.42 20.54
N LEU A 558 -0.81 -2.92 20.79
CA LEU A 558 -1.80 -3.09 19.72
C LEU A 558 -2.16 -1.74 19.09
N PRO A 559 -1.94 -1.54 17.79
CA PRO A 559 -2.37 -0.32 17.10
C PRO A 559 -3.87 -0.35 16.73
N VAL A 560 -4.53 -1.48 17.02
CA VAL A 560 -5.95 -1.75 16.74
C VAL A 560 -6.57 -2.56 17.86
N THR A 561 -7.89 -2.40 18.06
CA THR A 561 -8.69 -3.21 18.99
C THR A 561 -8.98 -4.58 18.39
N ILE A 562 -8.70 -5.65 19.12
CA ILE A 562 -9.07 -7.03 18.76
C ILE A 562 -10.38 -7.36 19.49
N PRO A 563 -11.54 -7.45 18.79
CA PRO A 563 -12.82 -7.67 19.44
C PRO A 563 -12.82 -8.92 20.33
N GLY A 564 -13.30 -8.77 21.56
CA GLY A 564 -13.40 -9.88 22.52
C GLY A 564 -12.08 -10.33 23.16
N LEU A 565 -10.92 -9.73 22.81
CA LEU A 565 -9.61 -10.12 23.34
C LEU A 565 -8.86 -8.97 24.02
N ALA A 566 -8.65 -7.84 23.32
CA ALA A 566 -7.80 -6.75 23.82
C ALA A 566 -8.15 -5.42 23.13
N ALA A 567 -7.94 -4.31 23.83
CA ALA A 567 -8.13 -2.97 23.31
C ALA A 567 -6.87 -2.45 22.60
N ARG A 568 -7.03 -1.45 21.75
CA ARG A 568 -5.90 -0.65 21.25
C ARG A 568 -5.07 -0.11 22.42
N GLY A 569 -3.76 -0.17 22.29
CA GLY A 569 -2.80 0.24 23.33
C GLY A 569 -2.44 -0.88 24.31
N ASP A 570 -3.17 -1.98 24.32
CA ASP A 570 -2.80 -3.13 25.15
C ASP A 570 -1.52 -3.81 24.62
N GLY A 571 -0.77 -4.40 25.58
CA GLY A 571 0.45 -5.17 25.31
C GLY A 571 1.12 -5.54 26.64
N VAL A 572 1.34 -6.83 26.84
CA VAL A 572 2.05 -7.35 28.02
C VAL A 572 3.53 -7.10 27.84
N GLN A 573 4.11 -6.28 28.71
CA GLN A 573 5.53 -5.94 28.67
C GLN A 573 6.37 -7.07 29.28
N VAL A 574 7.38 -7.53 28.55
CA VAL A 574 8.30 -8.56 29.02
C VAL A 574 9.74 -8.07 28.81
N PRO A 575 10.56 -8.00 29.87
CA PRO A 575 11.96 -7.59 29.74
C PRO A 575 12.79 -8.64 29.00
N GLU A 576 13.87 -8.19 28.36
CA GLU A 576 14.90 -9.08 27.84
C GLU A 576 15.47 -9.93 28.98
N ARG A 577 15.73 -11.20 28.71
CA ARG A 577 16.40 -12.09 29.67
C ARG A 577 17.89 -11.74 29.80
N PRO A 578 18.43 -11.69 31.00
CA PRO A 578 19.88 -11.61 31.20
C PRO A 578 20.58 -12.75 30.44
N ARG A 579 21.66 -12.42 29.74
CA ARG A 579 22.49 -13.35 28.97
C ARG A 579 23.15 -14.40 29.86
#